data_46a6dae7317d444b231d63e4eeb46651
#
_entry.id   46a6dae7317d444b231d63e4eeb46651
#
_cell.length_a   1.000
_cell.length_b   1.000
_cell.length_c   1.000
_cell.angle_alpha   90.00
_cell.angle_beta   90.00
_cell.angle_gamma   90.00
#
_symmetry.space_group_name_H-M   'P 1'
#
loop_
_entity.id
_entity.type
_entity.pdbx_description
1 polymer ?
#
loop_
_entity_poly.entity_id
_entity_poly.type
_entity_poly.pdbx_seq_one_letter_code
_entity_poly.pdbx_strand_id
1 'polypeptide(L)'
;MAALKRKNKKRKYSCLEKKTVRFENPVEKLGRWRRNLRYIYQRVRYGYCDRDIWMMDDWFLSIIPNMLDELNRTRHGFPSALLDKQDMNPDKEANERGDKEWGRILSEMAHCFREANERTCTLKNPYEDEWDNVSWEFYERYGTLGEKLMTEEEIKENKRMHVTTVHLASELPENRELWDKYTEEMKKIDEYQRTCTDQGMELLRKWIRCLWD
;
A
#
# COMPACT_ATOMS: atom_id res chain seq x y z
N MET A 1 -5.04 26.73 17.42
CA MET A 1 -3.77 26.01 17.19
C MET A 1 -3.80 25.43 15.79
N ALA A 2 -2.79 25.65 14.97
CA ALA A 2 -2.81 25.30 13.56
C ALA A 2 -2.64 23.77 13.43
N ALA A 3 -3.68 23.10 12.95
CA ALA A 3 -3.61 21.69 12.55
C ALA A 3 -2.50 21.56 11.50
N LEU A 4 -1.49 20.77 11.82
CA LEU A 4 -0.43 20.38 10.89
C LEU A 4 -1.09 19.57 9.75
N LYS A 5 -1.52 20.27 8.67
CA LYS A 5 -1.88 19.61 7.41
C LYS A 5 -0.70 18.75 6.99
N ARG A 6 -0.77 17.47 7.28
CA ARG A 6 0.13 16.48 6.68
C ARG A 6 -0.12 16.50 5.18
N LYS A 7 0.71 17.25 4.44
CA LYS A 7 0.76 17.13 2.99
C LYS A 7 1.05 15.67 2.68
N ASN A 8 0.06 14.97 2.13
CA ASN A 8 0.20 13.61 1.61
C ASN A 8 1.20 13.65 0.45
N LYS A 9 2.48 13.70 0.76
CA LYS A 9 3.55 13.46 -0.21
C LYS A 9 3.44 12.00 -0.58
N LYS A 10 3.10 11.69 -1.84
CA LYS A 10 3.15 10.33 -2.40
C LYS A 10 4.43 9.65 -1.91
N ARG A 11 4.31 8.78 -0.92
CA ARG A 11 5.46 8.15 -0.28
C ARG A 11 5.94 7.05 -1.21
N LYS A 12 7.04 7.30 -1.92
CA LYS A 12 7.72 6.25 -2.68
C LYS A 12 8.11 5.12 -1.72
N TYR A 13 7.93 3.88 -2.17
CA TYR A 13 8.39 2.71 -1.45
C TYR A 13 9.89 2.84 -1.11
N SER A 14 10.27 2.45 0.09
CA SER A 14 11.66 2.46 0.53
C SER A 14 11.91 1.31 1.49
N CYS A 15 12.90 0.48 1.19
CA CYS A 15 13.36 -0.56 2.12
C CYS A 15 14.07 0.01 3.36
N LEU A 16 14.39 1.29 3.37
CA LEU A 16 15.11 1.91 4.48
C LEU A 16 14.17 2.26 5.62
N GLU A 17 14.57 1.92 6.83
CA GLU A 17 13.88 2.34 8.05
C GLU A 17 14.03 3.85 8.23
N LYS A 18 12.89 4.53 8.41
CA LYS A 18 12.86 5.96 8.73
C LYS A 18 12.89 6.16 10.24
N LYS A 19 13.33 7.34 10.65
CA LYS A 19 13.23 7.77 12.05
C LYS A 19 11.74 7.85 12.44
N THR A 20 11.35 7.09 13.47
CA THR A 20 9.95 7.03 13.95
C THR A 20 9.69 7.94 15.13
N VAL A 21 10.72 8.24 15.93
CA VAL A 21 10.60 9.08 17.14
C VAL A 21 11.38 10.39 17.00
N ARG A 22 10.89 11.46 17.63
CA ARG A 22 11.51 12.79 17.55
C ARG A 22 12.90 12.80 18.17
N PHE A 23 13.09 12.06 19.27
CA PHE A 23 14.38 11.89 19.96
C PHE A 23 14.73 10.41 19.96
N GLU A 24 15.68 10.03 19.13
CA GLU A 24 16.18 8.66 19.01
C GLU A 24 17.48 8.55 19.81
N ASN A 25 17.57 7.53 20.65
CA ASN A 25 18.78 7.22 21.40
C ASN A 25 19.93 6.92 20.41
N PRO A 26 21.19 7.37 20.69
CA PRO A 26 22.35 7.08 19.82
C PRO A 26 22.53 5.60 19.48
N VAL A 27 22.24 4.69 20.41
CA VAL A 27 22.31 3.23 20.21
C VAL A 27 21.26 2.76 19.20
N GLU A 28 20.03 3.23 19.31
CA GLU A 28 18.94 2.94 18.37
C GLU A 28 19.26 3.49 16.97
N LYS A 29 19.78 4.70 16.89
CA LYS A 29 20.23 5.31 15.64
C LYS A 29 21.32 4.48 14.96
N LEU A 30 22.31 4.00 15.69
CA LEU A 30 23.36 3.13 15.17
C LEU A 30 22.79 1.79 14.71
N GLY A 31 21.88 1.20 15.48
CA GLY A 31 21.19 -0.04 15.14
C GLY A 31 20.39 0.10 13.84
N ARG A 32 19.62 1.18 13.69
CA ARG A 32 18.86 1.49 12.46
C ARG A 32 19.79 1.67 11.26
N TRP A 33 20.91 2.38 11.43
CA TRP A 33 21.89 2.58 10.36
C TRP A 33 22.50 1.27 9.87
N ARG A 34 22.87 0.38 10.82
CA ARG A 34 23.40 -0.96 10.53
C ARG A 34 22.37 -1.81 9.78
N ARG A 35 21.08 -1.79 10.17
CA ARG A 35 20.01 -2.50 9.44
C ARG A 35 19.82 -1.93 8.04
N ASN A 36 19.84 -0.62 7.87
CA ASN A 36 19.72 0.01 6.55
C ASN A 36 20.88 -0.36 5.61
N LEU A 37 22.12 -0.40 6.11
CA LEU A 37 23.26 -0.89 5.33
C LEU A 37 23.10 -2.36 4.92
N ARG A 38 22.60 -3.21 5.84
CA ARG A 38 22.28 -4.61 5.52
C ARG A 38 21.22 -4.71 4.43
N TYR A 39 20.15 -3.92 4.49
CA TYR A 39 19.09 -3.91 3.46
C TYR A 39 19.62 -3.46 2.09
N ILE A 40 20.47 -2.44 2.05
CA ILE A 40 21.12 -2.00 0.81
C ILE A 40 21.97 -3.14 0.24
N TYR A 41 22.83 -3.74 1.06
CA TYR A 41 23.67 -4.87 0.65
C TYR A 41 22.84 -6.04 0.09
N GLN A 42 21.78 -6.43 0.80
CA GLN A 42 20.89 -7.50 0.37
C GLN A 42 20.24 -7.18 -0.99
N ARG A 43 19.74 -5.95 -1.19
CA ARG A 43 19.17 -5.55 -2.48
C ARG A 43 20.17 -5.57 -3.62
N VAL A 44 21.39 -5.12 -3.37
CA VAL A 44 22.46 -5.19 -4.39
C VAL A 44 22.82 -6.63 -4.71
N ARG A 45 22.87 -7.51 -3.71
CA ARG A 45 23.32 -8.91 -3.85
C ARG A 45 22.23 -9.87 -4.33
N TYR A 46 21.00 -9.69 -3.90
CA TYR A 46 19.88 -10.63 -4.09
C TYR A 46 18.69 -10.03 -4.85
N GLY A 47 18.67 -8.71 -5.09
CA GLY A 47 17.55 -8.00 -5.70
C GLY A 47 16.41 -7.65 -4.71
N TYR A 48 16.45 -8.17 -3.48
CA TYR A 48 15.49 -7.90 -2.42
C TYR A 48 16.17 -7.88 -1.05
N CYS A 49 15.49 -7.40 -0.02
CA CYS A 49 15.97 -7.41 1.35
C CYS A 49 14.93 -7.98 2.32
N ASP A 50 15.34 -8.25 3.57
CA ASP A 50 14.47 -8.83 4.60
C ASP A 50 13.16 -8.04 4.77
N ARG A 51 13.22 -6.70 4.66
CA ARG A 51 12.04 -5.85 4.78
C ARG A 51 11.06 -6.02 3.63
N ASP A 52 11.54 -6.30 2.44
CA ASP A 52 10.69 -6.54 1.27
C ASP A 52 9.89 -7.83 1.44
N ILE A 53 10.47 -8.84 2.12
CA ILE A 53 9.80 -10.11 2.41
C ILE A 53 8.64 -9.89 3.40
N TRP A 54 8.84 -9.05 4.43
CA TRP A 54 7.81 -8.74 5.42
C TRP A 54 6.63 -7.93 4.86
N MET A 55 6.89 -7.14 3.80
CA MET A 55 5.92 -6.27 3.16
C MET A 55 5.91 -6.57 1.65
N MET A 56 5.78 -7.85 1.30
CA MET A 56 5.91 -8.30 -0.10
C MET A 56 4.82 -7.72 -0.98
N ASP A 57 3.61 -7.62 -0.47
CA ASP A 57 2.46 -6.99 -1.11
C ASP A 57 2.72 -5.52 -1.42
N ASP A 58 3.12 -4.74 -0.42
CA ASP A 58 3.45 -3.31 -0.59
C ASP A 58 4.64 -3.11 -1.55
N TRP A 59 5.68 -3.97 -1.43
CA TRP A 59 6.80 -3.97 -2.36
C TRP A 59 6.33 -4.21 -3.81
N PHE A 60 5.54 -5.26 -4.03
CA PHE A 60 5.03 -5.64 -5.34
C PHE A 60 4.18 -4.51 -5.93
N LEU A 61 3.15 -4.06 -5.21
CA LEU A 61 2.23 -3.03 -5.64
C LEU A 61 2.87 -1.63 -5.80
N SER A 62 4.05 -1.42 -5.21
CA SER A 62 4.78 -0.16 -5.35
C SER A 62 5.84 -0.17 -6.45
N ILE A 63 6.43 -1.32 -6.76
CA ILE A 63 7.54 -1.43 -7.70
C ILE A 63 7.06 -1.82 -9.09
N ILE A 64 6.20 -2.83 -9.20
CA ILE A 64 5.74 -3.36 -10.48
C ILE A 64 5.08 -2.30 -11.37
N PRO A 65 4.17 -1.43 -10.89
CA PRO A 65 3.59 -0.38 -11.72
C PRO A 65 4.64 0.56 -12.34
N ASN A 66 5.70 0.86 -11.58
CA ASN A 66 6.77 1.73 -12.10
C ASN A 66 7.64 1.02 -13.15
N MET A 67 7.85 -0.30 -12.98
CA MET A 67 8.56 -1.11 -13.98
C MET A 67 7.74 -1.24 -15.26
N LEU A 68 6.41 -1.40 -15.16
CA LEU A 68 5.50 -1.45 -16.31
C LEU A 68 5.48 -0.11 -17.07
N ASP A 69 5.45 1.03 -16.37
CA ASP A 69 5.54 2.34 -17.01
C ASP A 69 6.87 2.52 -17.73
N GLU A 70 7.98 2.09 -17.11
CA GLU A 70 9.30 2.22 -17.71
C GLU A 70 9.42 1.30 -18.93
N LEU A 71 8.94 0.06 -18.86
CA LEU A 71 8.85 -0.84 -20.00
C LEU A 71 8.01 -0.19 -21.12
N ASN A 72 6.84 0.35 -20.80
CA ASN A 72 5.97 1.02 -21.79
C ASN A 72 6.66 2.22 -22.47
N ARG A 73 7.52 2.93 -21.75
CA ARG A 73 8.26 4.08 -22.25
C ARG A 73 9.45 3.71 -23.13
N THR A 74 10.15 2.59 -22.80
CA THR A 74 11.43 2.21 -23.41
C THR A 74 11.32 1.09 -24.45
N ARG A 75 10.20 0.38 -24.48
CA ARG A 75 9.98 -0.75 -25.40
C ARG A 75 10.16 -0.37 -26.87
N HIS A 76 10.69 -1.29 -27.66
CA HIS A 76 10.89 -1.16 -29.09
C HIS A 76 9.94 -2.02 -29.93
N GLY A 77 9.09 -2.83 -29.26
CA GLY A 77 8.17 -3.73 -29.91
C GLY A 77 6.94 -4.09 -29.08
N PHE A 78 6.17 -5.01 -29.58
CA PHE A 78 4.98 -5.54 -28.93
C PHE A 78 4.85 -7.05 -29.23
N PRO A 79 4.10 -7.80 -28.38
CA PRO A 79 3.91 -9.23 -28.58
C PRO A 79 3.18 -9.55 -29.90
N SER A 80 3.71 -10.47 -30.69
CA SER A 80 3.08 -10.93 -31.94
C SER A 80 1.68 -11.51 -31.74
N ALA A 81 1.34 -11.92 -30.52
CA ALA A 81 -0.01 -12.37 -30.14
C ALA A 81 -1.09 -11.27 -30.26
N LEU A 82 -0.69 -10.02 -30.44
CA LEU A 82 -1.60 -8.88 -30.70
C LEU A 82 -1.84 -8.65 -32.19
N LEU A 83 -1.13 -9.38 -33.07
CA LEU A 83 -1.39 -9.40 -34.51
C LEU A 83 -2.38 -10.52 -34.84
N ASP A 84 -3.17 -10.32 -35.89
CA ASP A 84 -4.03 -11.36 -36.43
C ASP A 84 -3.18 -12.54 -36.94
N LYS A 85 -3.58 -13.77 -36.59
CA LYS A 85 -2.83 -15.01 -36.95
C LYS A 85 -2.63 -15.20 -38.45
N GLN A 86 -3.32 -14.44 -39.28
CA GLN A 86 -3.23 -14.52 -40.76
C GLN A 86 -2.21 -13.53 -41.35
N ASP A 87 -1.75 -12.54 -40.55
CA ASP A 87 -0.77 -11.55 -40.99
C ASP A 87 0.65 -12.05 -40.83
N MET A 88 1.11 -12.87 -41.78
CA MET A 88 2.54 -13.25 -41.85
C MET A 88 3.46 -12.06 -42.18
N ASN A 89 2.93 -10.97 -42.71
CA ASN A 89 3.64 -9.74 -43.02
C ASN A 89 2.73 -8.54 -42.67
N PRO A 90 2.64 -8.16 -41.36
CA PRO A 90 1.73 -7.11 -40.93
C PRO A 90 2.09 -5.79 -41.63
N ASP A 91 1.07 -5.12 -42.15
CA ASP A 91 1.22 -3.79 -42.70
C ASP A 91 1.53 -2.74 -41.60
N LYS A 92 1.83 -1.53 -42.02
CA LYS A 92 2.16 -0.46 -41.07
C LYS A 92 1.01 -0.18 -40.09
N GLU A 93 -0.24 -0.24 -40.57
CA GLU A 93 -1.40 0.02 -39.71
C GLU A 93 -1.62 -1.10 -38.68
N ALA A 94 -1.40 -2.37 -39.04
CA ALA A 94 -1.45 -3.49 -38.10
C ALA A 94 -0.39 -3.36 -37.01
N ASN A 95 0.82 -2.97 -37.38
CA ASN A 95 1.91 -2.72 -36.43
C ASN A 95 1.62 -1.56 -35.47
N GLU A 96 1.07 -0.45 -35.99
CA GLU A 96 0.68 0.70 -35.14
C GLU A 96 -0.48 0.34 -34.19
N ARG A 97 -1.44 -0.47 -34.64
CA ARG A 97 -2.53 -0.96 -33.77
C ARG A 97 -1.98 -1.87 -32.66
N GLY A 98 -1.11 -2.81 -32.98
CA GLY A 98 -0.49 -3.73 -32.04
C GLY A 98 0.33 -2.99 -30.99
N ASP A 99 1.13 -2.02 -31.41
CA ASP A 99 1.93 -1.17 -30.53
C ASP A 99 1.06 -0.36 -29.55
N LYS A 100 0.02 0.28 -30.06
CA LYS A 100 -0.90 1.08 -29.29
C LYS A 100 -1.68 0.23 -28.25
N GLU A 101 -2.13 -0.96 -28.68
CA GLU A 101 -2.83 -1.88 -27.80
C GLU A 101 -1.92 -2.43 -26.70
N TRP A 102 -0.66 -2.74 -27.01
CA TRP A 102 0.31 -3.15 -26.01
C TRP A 102 0.57 -2.05 -24.97
N GLY A 103 0.73 -0.81 -25.43
CA GLY A 103 0.86 0.35 -24.54
C GLY A 103 -0.34 0.53 -23.62
N ARG A 104 -1.56 0.29 -24.14
CA ARG A 104 -2.80 0.31 -23.35
C ARG A 104 -2.80 -0.77 -22.27
N ILE A 105 -2.44 -2.00 -22.62
CA ILE A 105 -2.38 -3.14 -21.69
C ILE A 105 -1.40 -2.89 -20.56
N LEU A 106 -0.18 -2.42 -20.86
CA LEU A 106 0.81 -2.11 -19.84
C LEU A 106 0.36 -0.99 -18.91
N SER A 107 -0.26 0.06 -19.46
CA SER A 107 -0.80 1.18 -18.68
C SER A 107 -1.96 0.75 -17.79
N GLU A 108 -2.85 -0.10 -18.28
CA GLU A 108 -3.99 -0.63 -17.53
C GLU A 108 -3.51 -1.52 -16.37
N MET A 109 -2.55 -2.41 -16.64
CA MET A 109 -1.94 -3.26 -15.61
C MET A 109 -1.27 -2.42 -14.51
N ALA A 110 -0.51 -1.39 -14.91
CA ALA A 110 0.12 -0.46 -13.97
C ALA A 110 -0.91 0.34 -13.16
N HIS A 111 -2.01 0.76 -13.78
CA HIS A 111 -3.12 1.45 -13.12
C HIS A 111 -3.79 0.54 -12.08
N CYS A 112 -4.15 -0.69 -12.45
CA CYS A 112 -4.76 -1.65 -11.55
C CYS A 112 -3.92 -1.87 -10.29
N PHE A 113 -2.62 -2.10 -10.42
CA PHE A 113 -1.74 -2.27 -9.26
C PHE A 113 -1.54 -1.00 -8.43
N ARG A 114 -1.66 0.20 -9.02
CA ARG A 114 -1.67 1.45 -8.24
C ARG A 114 -2.94 1.63 -7.45
N GLU A 115 -4.07 1.30 -8.03
CA GLU A 115 -5.36 1.37 -7.34
C GLU A 115 -5.51 0.29 -6.26
N ALA A 116 -4.86 -0.87 -6.43
CA ALA A 116 -4.78 -1.92 -5.42
C ALA A 116 -3.95 -1.55 -4.18
N ASN A 117 -3.07 -0.56 -4.28
CA ASN A 117 -2.21 -0.14 -3.17
C ASN A 117 -2.87 0.99 -2.36
N GLU A 118 -3.06 0.79 -1.06
CA GLU A 118 -3.65 1.78 -0.14
C GLU A 118 -3.03 3.19 -0.24
N ARG A 119 -1.71 3.26 -0.51
CA ARG A 119 -0.97 4.53 -0.57
C ARG A 119 -1.23 5.32 -1.85
N THR A 120 -1.54 4.64 -2.94
CA THR A 120 -1.69 5.22 -4.27
C THR A 120 -3.11 5.15 -4.80
N CYS A 121 -3.99 4.39 -4.16
CA CYS A 121 -5.41 4.32 -4.45
C CYS A 121 -6.03 5.72 -4.51
N THR A 122 -6.82 5.97 -5.54
CA THR A 122 -7.51 7.25 -5.73
C THR A 122 -8.71 7.41 -4.82
N LEU A 123 -9.36 6.29 -4.44
CA LEU A 123 -10.45 6.30 -3.49
C LEU A 123 -9.93 6.58 -2.09
N LYS A 124 -10.60 7.48 -1.36
CA LYS A 124 -10.28 7.85 0.02
C LYS A 124 -11.56 7.80 0.83
N ASN A 125 -11.44 7.39 2.07
CA ASN A 125 -12.56 7.41 2.98
C ASN A 125 -12.91 8.88 3.33
N PRO A 126 -14.12 9.35 3.04
CA PRO A 126 -14.49 10.73 3.33
C PRO A 126 -14.57 11.04 4.83
N TYR A 127 -14.65 10.01 5.68
CA TYR A 127 -14.71 10.12 7.14
C TYR A 127 -13.35 9.94 7.82
N GLU A 128 -12.24 9.79 7.07
CA GLU A 128 -10.90 9.52 7.61
C GLU A 128 -10.44 10.64 8.55
N ASP A 129 -10.52 11.90 8.09
CA ASP A 129 -10.08 13.05 8.91
C ASP A 129 -10.93 13.21 10.19
N GLU A 130 -12.24 12.96 10.10
CA GLU A 130 -13.17 13.06 11.23
C GLU A 130 -12.90 11.94 12.24
N TRP A 131 -12.72 10.71 11.76
CA TRP A 131 -12.39 9.57 12.59
C TRP A 131 -11.02 9.70 13.25
N ASP A 132 -10.03 10.22 12.55
CA ASP A 132 -8.70 10.50 13.10
C ASP A 132 -8.77 11.52 14.26
N ASN A 133 -9.60 12.56 14.13
CA ASN A 133 -9.79 13.55 15.18
C ASN A 133 -10.46 12.92 16.42
N VAL A 134 -11.53 12.14 16.24
CA VAL A 134 -12.21 11.43 17.33
C VAL A 134 -11.28 10.44 18.02
N SER A 135 -10.51 9.69 17.27
CA SER A 135 -9.51 8.76 17.80
C SER A 135 -8.43 9.47 18.60
N TRP A 136 -7.98 10.64 18.12
CA TRP A 136 -6.98 11.45 18.82
C TRP A 136 -7.52 12.01 20.13
N GLU A 137 -8.75 12.57 20.14
CA GLU A 137 -9.41 13.06 21.35
C GLU A 137 -9.60 11.93 22.37
N PHE A 138 -9.97 10.72 21.90
CA PHE A 138 -10.07 9.55 22.75
C PHE A 138 -8.72 9.21 23.41
N TYR A 139 -7.62 9.21 22.66
CA TYR A 139 -6.30 8.91 23.21
C TYR A 139 -5.84 9.96 24.23
N GLU A 140 -6.07 11.23 23.96
CA GLU A 140 -5.75 12.30 24.92
C GLU A 140 -6.55 12.16 26.23
N ARG A 141 -7.82 11.78 26.12
CA ARG A 141 -8.74 11.70 27.27
C ARG A 141 -8.56 10.43 28.08
N TYR A 142 -8.44 9.29 27.42
CA TYR A 142 -8.50 7.97 28.04
C TYR A 142 -7.20 7.18 28.02
N GLY A 143 -6.16 7.65 27.32
CA GLY A 143 -4.89 6.96 27.11
C GLY A 143 -4.90 6.11 25.84
N THR A 144 -3.72 5.66 25.41
CA THR A 144 -3.50 4.97 24.13
C THR A 144 -4.27 3.65 23.98
N LEU A 145 -4.51 2.97 25.09
CA LEU A 145 -5.25 1.71 25.15
C LEU A 145 -6.58 1.86 25.89
N GLY A 146 -7.03 3.10 26.15
CA GLY A 146 -8.23 3.38 26.93
C GLY A 146 -8.07 3.02 28.42
N GLU A 147 -6.85 3.12 28.95
CA GLU A 147 -6.48 2.65 30.29
C GLU A 147 -7.35 3.25 31.39
N LYS A 148 -7.83 4.49 31.20
CA LYS A 148 -8.69 5.17 32.19
C LYS A 148 -10.15 4.70 32.18
N LEU A 149 -10.55 3.89 31.19
CA LEU A 149 -11.87 3.27 31.11
C LEU A 149 -11.91 1.88 31.78
N MET A 150 -10.73 1.28 32.04
CA MET A 150 -10.65 -0.05 32.63
C MET A 150 -11.30 -0.10 34.00
N THR A 151 -12.13 -1.10 34.20
CA THR A 151 -12.73 -1.41 35.50
C THR A 151 -11.71 -2.07 36.44
N GLU A 152 -11.95 -2.06 37.73
CA GLU A 152 -11.08 -2.75 38.70
C GLU A 152 -11.01 -4.26 38.44
N GLU A 153 -12.08 -4.85 37.93
CA GLU A 153 -12.12 -6.27 37.57
C GLU A 153 -11.22 -6.58 36.39
N GLU A 154 -11.29 -5.79 35.34
CA GLU A 154 -10.41 -5.90 34.16
C GLU A 154 -8.93 -5.72 34.54
N ILE A 155 -8.62 -4.76 35.40
CA ILE A 155 -7.25 -4.54 35.90
C ILE A 155 -6.74 -5.79 36.67
N LYS A 156 -7.57 -6.40 37.49
CA LYS A 156 -7.22 -7.63 38.22
C LYS A 156 -7.04 -8.82 37.29
N GLU A 157 -7.93 -8.96 36.31
CA GLU A 157 -7.86 -10.04 35.33
C GLU A 157 -6.64 -9.91 34.41
N ASN A 158 -6.36 -8.72 33.93
CA ASN A 158 -5.18 -8.40 33.14
C ASN A 158 -3.88 -8.83 33.84
N LYS A 159 -3.77 -8.52 35.13
CA LYS A 159 -2.64 -8.96 35.95
C LYS A 159 -2.55 -10.48 36.10
N ARG A 160 -3.70 -11.14 36.28
CA ARG A 160 -3.78 -12.60 36.43
C ARG A 160 -3.41 -13.35 35.16
N MET A 161 -3.91 -12.87 34.01
CA MET A 161 -3.80 -13.53 32.72
C MET A 161 -2.59 -13.06 31.88
N HIS A 162 -1.85 -12.07 32.36
CA HIS A 162 -0.78 -11.41 31.62
C HIS A 162 -1.22 -10.89 30.23
N VAL A 163 -2.44 -10.35 30.16
CA VAL A 163 -3.03 -9.73 28.97
C VAL A 163 -3.28 -8.23 29.24
N THR A 164 -3.63 -7.51 28.20
CA THR A 164 -4.06 -6.10 28.30
C THR A 164 -5.40 -5.95 27.61
N THR A 165 -6.43 -5.59 28.35
CA THR A 165 -7.71 -5.16 27.77
C THR A 165 -7.50 -3.82 27.07
N VAL A 166 -8.07 -3.67 25.89
CA VAL A 166 -7.99 -2.45 25.09
C VAL A 166 -9.40 -1.93 24.89
N HIS A 167 -9.63 -0.67 25.23
CA HIS A 167 -10.85 0.05 24.90
C HIS A 167 -10.59 0.98 23.72
N LEU A 168 -11.52 1.00 22.77
CA LEU A 168 -11.40 1.76 21.52
C LEU A 168 -12.41 2.91 21.47
N ALA A 169 -12.08 3.95 20.72
CA ALA A 169 -12.97 5.08 20.49
C ALA A 169 -14.33 4.65 19.90
N SER A 170 -14.36 3.57 19.12
CA SER A 170 -15.57 2.99 18.51
C SER A 170 -16.54 2.34 19.52
N GLU A 171 -16.10 2.05 20.75
CA GLU A 171 -16.94 1.46 21.80
C GLU A 171 -17.82 2.52 22.48
N LEU A 172 -17.43 3.79 22.39
CA LEU A 172 -18.21 4.88 22.96
C LEU A 172 -19.49 5.12 22.14
N PRO A 173 -20.67 5.21 22.81
CA PRO A 173 -21.95 5.36 22.11
C PRO A 173 -21.99 6.59 21.18
N GLU A 174 -21.36 7.69 21.58
CA GLU A 174 -21.28 8.93 20.80
C GLU A 174 -20.52 8.79 19.49
N ASN A 175 -19.59 7.84 19.38
CA ASN A 175 -18.75 7.64 18.21
C ASN A 175 -19.27 6.55 17.28
N ARG A 176 -20.31 5.81 17.69
CA ARG A 176 -20.80 4.61 17.00
C ARG A 176 -21.27 4.90 15.58
N GLU A 177 -22.04 5.96 15.40
CA GLU A 177 -22.57 6.32 14.08
C GLU A 177 -21.46 6.69 13.09
N LEU A 178 -20.48 7.45 13.54
CA LEU A 178 -19.32 7.81 12.70
C LEU A 178 -18.48 6.58 12.37
N TRP A 179 -18.27 5.69 13.35
CA TRP A 179 -17.55 4.44 13.14
C TRP A 179 -18.23 3.53 12.11
N ASP A 180 -19.55 3.41 12.19
CA ASP A 180 -20.32 2.60 11.24
C ASP A 180 -20.21 3.16 9.81
N LYS A 181 -20.29 4.49 9.63
CA LYS A 181 -20.08 5.15 8.34
C LYS A 181 -18.64 4.96 7.82
N TYR A 182 -17.66 5.17 8.70
CA TYR A 182 -16.25 4.99 8.37
C TYR A 182 -15.94 3.56 7.91
N THR A 183 -16.44 2.57 8.64
CA THR A 183 -16.19 1.15 8.31
C THR A 183 -16.93 0.69 7.06
N GLU A 184 -18.11 1.22 6.79
CA GLU A 184 -18.84 0.93 5.55
C GLU A 184 -18.08 1.45 4.32
N GLU A 185 -17.57 2.67 4.37
CA GLU A 185 -16.74 3.21 3.29
C GLU A 185 -15.40 2.47 3.14
N MET A 186 -14.77 2.07 4.24
CA MET A 186 -13.56 1.23 4.19
C MET A 186 -13.82 -0.10 3.47
N LYS A 187 -14.94 -0.77 3.74
CA LYS A 187 -15.31 -2.01 3.03
C LYS A 187 -15.46 -1.81 1.52
N LYS A 188 -16.04 -0.69 1.08
CA LYS A 188 -16.16 -0.36 -0.35
C LYS A 188 -14.79 -0.13 -1.00
N ILE A 189 -13.90 0.55 -0.30
CA ILE A 189 -12.52 0.78 -0.77
C ILE A 189 -11.75 -0.55 -0.85
N ASP A 190 -11.86 -1.40 0.16
CA ASP A 190 -11.23 -2.74 0.17
C ASP A 190 -11.73 -3.61 -0.98
N GLU A 191 -13.03 -3.61 -1.27
CA GLU A 191 -13.61 -4.35 -2.38
C GLU A 191 -13.12 -3.83 -3.73
N TYR A 192 -13.04 -2.50 -3.88
CA TYR A 192 -12.46 -1.88 -5.07
C TYR A 192 -10.99 -2.27 -5.25
N GLN A 193 -10.18 -2.22 -4.20
CA GLN A 193 -8.76 -2.58 -4.24
C GLN A 193 -8.57 -4.07 -4.58
N ARG A 194 -9.42 -4.96 -4.06
CA ARG A 194 -9.42 -6.38 -4.44
C ARG A 194 -9.73 -6.56 -5.92
N THR A 195 -10.77 -5.89 -6.41
CA THR A 195 -11.14 -5.95 -7.83
C THR A 195 -9.99 -5.49 -8.72
N CYS A 196 -9.32 -4.39 -8.35
CA CYS A 196 -8.13 -3.90 -9.06
C CYS A 196 -6.96 -4.90 -8.98
N THR A 197 -6.77 -5.56 -7.83
CA THR A 197 -5.76 -6.61 -7.68
C THR A 197 -6.03 -7.77 -8.63
N ASP A 198 -7.25 -8.28 -8.66
CA ASP A 198 -7.64 -9.41 -9.49
C ASP A 198 -7.47 -9.09 -10.99
N GLN A 199 -7.91 -7.92 -11.44
CA GLN A 199 -7.73 -7.45 -12.81
C GLN A 199 -6.25 -7.32 -13.19
N GLY A 200 -5.45 -6.69 -12.32
CA GLY A 200 -4.02 -6.54 -12.54
C GLY A 200 -3.29 -7.88 -12.61
N MET A 201 -3.65 -8.83 -11.75
CA MET A 201 -3.07 -10.17 -11.71
C MET A 201 -3.51 -11.01 -12.93
N GLU A 202 -4.73 -10.86 -13.41
CA GLU A 202 -5.20 -11.53 -14.63
C GLU A 202 -4.41 -11.05 -15.85
N LEU A 203 -4.24 -9.73 -16.01
CA LEU A 203 -3.41 -9.15 -17.06
C LEU A 203 -1.96 -9.63 -16.94
N LEU A 204 -1.39 -9.63 -15.74
CA LEU A 204 -0.04 -10.13 -15.51
C LEU A 204 0.09 -11.60 -15.87
N ARG A 205 -0.84 -12.46 -15.46
CA ARG A 205 -0.86 -13.89 -15.80
C ARG A 205 -0.89 -14.11 -17.32
N LYS A 206 -1.67 -13.32 -18.04
CA LYS A 206 -1.79 -13.40 -19.49
C LYS A 206 -0.51 -13.00 -20.20
N TRP A 207 0.14 -11.95 -19.74
CA TRP A 207 1.21 -11.27 -20.46
C TRP A 207 2.61 -11.38 -19.84
N ILE A 208 2.77 -12.07 -18.71
CA ILE A 208 4.06 -12.13 -17.98
C ILE A 208 5.23 -12.61 -18.85
N ARG A 209 4.99 -13.50 -19.82
CA ARG A 209 6.01 -13.98 -20.74
C ARG A 209 6.36 -13.00 -21.86
N CYS A 210 5.62 -11.91 -21.97
CA CYS A 210 5.80 -10.85 -22.95
C CYS A 210 6.31 -9.54 -22.33
N LEU A 211 6.59 -9.51 -21.02
CA LEU A 211 7.12 -8.36 -20.30
C LEU A 211 8.65 -8.26 -20.49
N TRP A 212 9.08 -8.16 -21.73
CA TRP A 212 10.49 -7.99 -22.13
C TRP A 212 10.54 -7.11 -23.37
N ASP A 213 11.71 -6.53 -23.66
CA ASP A 213 11.99 -5.71 -24.82
C ASP A 213 12.99 -6.40 -25.77
#